data_74594ed8cff8270b5a1b1868347b3039
#
_entry.id   74594ed8cff8270b5a1b1868347b3039
#
_cell.length_a   1.000
_cell.length_b   1.000
_cell.length_c   1.000
_cell.angle_alpha   90.00
_cell.angle_beta   90.00
_cell.angle_gamma   90.00
#
_symmetry.space_group_name_H-M   'P 1'
#
loop_
_entity.id
_entity.type
_entity.pdbx_description
1 polymer ?
#
loop_
_entity_poly.entity_id
_entity_poly.type
_entity_poly.pdbx_seq_one_letter_code
_entity_poly.pdbx_strand_id
1 'polypeptide(L)'
;MNTEIANAVNVAGDKAQYDTRVKRLLAQKSILAHILVKTIDEFKGMKPEDVVKYIEGEPSISVVPVEPGLANMEKTDATGQRIVGLNTENAEINEGLVRFDIIFYVRMKNGLSQIIVNIEAQKDEPTEYKILNRAIFYVSRLISSQKERDFVNTNYDDIKQVFSIWICMNMDDNSLSHIHLTKDELLKPCNWKGNLDLLNIVLIGITNEIPEHDKKYEMHRLIGALLSSELKEQEKLDIIEHEYNIPTSQEFREDVRIMCNLSTGIEEKATEKFILNMYKKGYTLDQIADVAETGVDEVEAIIKKKEPAMA
;
A
#
# COMPACT_ATOMS: atom_id res chain seq x y z
N MET A 1 -32.13 -11.94 -14.13
CA MET A 1 -30.88 -11.15 -14.21
C MET A 1 -29.82 -11.98 -13.51
N ASN A 2 -28.74 -12.27 -14.16
CA ASN A 2 -27.79 -13.34 -13.80
C ASN A 2 -27.19 -13.10 -12.43
N THR A 3 -27.53 -13.91 -11.44
CA THR A 3 -27.07 -13.81 -10.03
C THR A 3 -25.55 -13.87 -9.90
N GLU A 4 -24.85 -14.55 -10.85
CA GLU A 4 -23.39 -14.60 -10.88
C GLU A 4 -22.75 -13.25 -11.23
N ILE A 5 -23.33 -12.49 -12.16
CA ILE A 5 -22.84 -11.14 -12.52
C ILE A 5 -23.08 -10.18 -11.34
N ALA A 6 -24.25 -10.24 -10.69
CA ALA A 6 -24.54 -9.40 -9.54
C ALA A 6 -23.59 -9.70 -8.35
N ASN A 7 -23.30 -10.99 -8.10
CA ASN A 7 -22.33 -11.39 -7.08
C ASN A 7 -20.90 -10.95 -7.41
N ALA A 8 -20.47 -11.09 -8.67
CA ALA A 8 -19.16 -10.64 -9.11
C ALA A 8 -18.99 -9.11 -8.98
N VAL A 9 -20.03 -8.35 -9.32
CA VAL A 9 -20.05 -6.88 -9.16
C VAL A 9 -19.98 -6.49 -7.68
N ASN A 10 -20.72 -7.18 -6.80
CA ASN A 10 -20.68 -6.91 -5.36
C ASN A 10 -19.29 -7.22 -4.75
N VAL A 11 -18.68 -8.35 -5.11
CA VAL A 11 -17.32 -8.70 -4.64
C VAL A 11 -16.29 -7.70 -5.13
N ALA A 12 -16.39 -7.24 -6.38
CA ALA A 12 -15.51 -6.20 -6.91
C ALA A 12 -15.70 -4.86 -6.17
N GLY A 13 -16.95 -4.53 -5.82
CA GLY A 13 -17.27 -3.35 -5.02
C GLY A 13 -16.67 -3.43 -3.61
N ASP A 14 -16.81 -4.56 -2.93
CA ASP A 14 -16.27 -4.78 -1.59
C ASP A 14 -14.73 -4.71 -1.58
N LYS A 15 -14.06 -5.31 -2.58
CA LYS A 15 -12.60 -5.23 -2.75
C LYS A 15 -12.13 -3.78 -2.97
N ALA A 16 -12.83 -3.02 -3.80
CA ALA A 16 -12.49 -1.62 -4.04
C ALA A 16 -12.68 -0.75 -2.79
N GLN A 17 -13.72 -1.03 -1.99
CA GLN A 17 -13.92 -0.36 -0.71
C GLN A 17 -12.84 -0.74 0.31
N TYR A 18 -12.50 -2.03 0.41
CA TYR A 18 -11.41 -2.52 1.27
C TYR A 18 -10.10 -1.80 0.93
N ASP A 19 -9.71 -1.79 -0.35
CA ASP A 19 -8.50 -1.11 -0.84
C ASP A 19 -8.49 0.39 -0.48
N THR A 20 -9.62 1.07 -0.64
CA THR A 20 -9.77 2.48 -0.24
C THR A 20 -9.53 2.69 1.25
N ARG A 21 -10.04 1.79 2.12
CA ARG A 21 -9.84 1.89 3.58
C ARG A 21 -8.39 1.62 3.97
N VAL A 22 -7.78 0.59 3.39
CA VAL A 22 -6.34 0.29 3.57
C VAL A 22 -5.49 1.52 3.24
N LYS A 23 -5.72 2.16 2.09
CA LYS A 23 -4.99 3.36 1.69
C LYS A 23 -5.18 4.52 2.66
N ARG A 24 -6.40 4.75 3.15
CA ARG A 24 -6.68 5.79 4.14
C ARG A 24 -5.98 5.55 5.48
N LEU A 25 -5.97 4.30 5.95
CA LEU A 25 -5.28 3.92 7.17
C LEU A 25 -3.77 4.08 7.02
N LEU A 26 -3.18 3.55 5.95
CA LEU A 26 -1.75 3.67 5.68
C LEU A 26 -1.30 5.13 5.44
N ALA A 27 -2.17 5.99 4.90
CA ALA A 27 -1.89 7.40 4.67
C ALA A 27 -1.87 8.25 5.95
N GLN A 28 -2.24 7.69 7.11
CA GLN A 28 -2.12 8.41 8.38
C GLN A 28 -0.66 8.73 8.68
N LYS A 29 -0.34 10.00 8.96
CA LYS A 29 1.04 10.45 9.19
C LYS A 29 1.75 9.69 10.31
N SER A 30 1.03 9.28 11.34
CA SER A 30 1.56 8.44 12.42
C SER A 30 1.99 7.06 11.92
N ILE A 31 1.20 6.41 11.06
CA ILE A 31 1.55 5.12 10.44
C ILE A 31 2.74 5.30 9.48
N LEU A 32 2.68 6.31 8.61
CA LEU A 32 3.77 6.63 7.69
C LEU A 32 5.09 6.89 8.42
N ALA A 33 5.06 7.60 9.56
CA ALA A 33 6.25 7.87 10.34
C ALA A 33 6.94 6.58 10.83
N HIS A 34 6.19 5.56 11.25
CA HIS A 34 6.73 4.25 11.60
C HIS A 34 7.40 3.54 10.42
N ILE A 35 6.87 3.72 9.21
CA ILE A 35 7.47 3.20 7.98
C ILE A 35 8.77 3.97 7.68
N LEU A 36 8.72 5.30 7.71
CA LEU A 36 9.85 6.16 7.38
C LEU A 36 11.07 5.95 8.27
N VAL A 37 10.91 5.76 9.58
CA VAL A 37 12.04 5.50 10.51
C VAL A 37 12.74 4.17 10.24
N LYS A 38 12.12 3.25 9.53
CA LYS A 38 12.70 1.94 9.19
C LYS A 38 13.23 1.89 7.75
N THR A 39 12.75 2.77 6.87
CA THR A 39 13.02 2.70 5.43
C THR A 39 13.93 3.81 4.91
N ILE A 40 13.99 4.95 5.59
CA ILE A 40 14.79 6.11 5.17
C ILE A 40 15.91 6.37 6.18
N ASP A 41 17.14 6.29 5.73
CA ASP A 41 18.33 6.38 6.58
C ASP A 41 18.39 7.66 7.40
N GLU A 42 17.92 8.78 6.85
CA GLU A 42 17.89 10.06 7.56
C GLU A 42 17.03 10.06 8.82
N PHE A 43 16.00 9.22 8.86
CA PHE A 43 15.10 9.09 10.01
C PHE A 43 15.45 7.93 10.96
N LYS A 44 16.46 7.12 10.62
CA LYS A 44 16.90 6.02 11.48
C LYS A 44 17.24 6.51 12.87
N GLY A 45 16.71 5.82 13.88
CA GLY A 45 16.94 6.14 15.30
C GLY A 45 16.13 7.31 15.83
N MET A 46 15.32 7.98 15.01
CA MET A 46 14.32 8.93 15.50
C MET A 46 13.10 8.18 16.03
N LYS A 47 12.35 8.83 16.90
CA LYS A 47 11.04 8.35 17.30
C LYS A 47 10.02 8.68 16.20
N PRO A 48 9.07 7.78 15.92
CA PRO A 48 8.05 8.04 14.88
C PRO A 48 7.29 9.36 15.09
N GLU A 49 6.91 9.67 16.30
CA GLU A 49 6.22 10.92 16.64
C GLU A 49 7.02 12.18 16.28
N ASP A 50 8.34 12.10 16.30
CA ASP A 50 9.22 13.20 15.86
C ASP A 50 9.32 13.31 14.34
N VAL A 51 9.02 12.23 13.61
CA VAL A 51 9.07 12.21 12.14
C VAL A 51 7.80 12.77 11.52
N VAL A 52 6.65 12.69 12.17
CA VAL A 52 5.36 13.21 11.70
C VAL A 52 5.47 14.65 11.16
N LYS A 53 6.21 15.53 11.85
CA LYS A 53 6.39 16.94 11.44
C LYS A 53 7.17 17.16 10.15
N TYR A 54 7.88 16.13 9.67
CA TYR A 54 8.61 16.20 8.39
C TYR A 54 7.73 15.79 7.21
N ILE A 55 6.55 15.22 7.45
CA ILE A 55 5.58 14.89 6.40
C ILE A 55 4.80 16.16 6.05
N GLU A 56 5.02 16.68 4.84
CA GLU A 56 4.40 17.93 4.38
C GLU A 56 2.95 17.71 3.91
N GLY A 57 2.08 18.65 4.25
CA GLY A 57 0.68 18.61 3.84
C GLY A 57 -0.04 17.33 4.27
N GLU A 58 -1.15 17.02 3.66
CA GLU A 58 -1.83 15.73 3.83
C GLU A 58 -1.42 14.77 2.69
N PRO A 59 -1.12 13.50 3.00
CA PRO A 59 -0.85 12.50 1.98
C PRO A 59 -2.01 12.38 0.99
N SER A 60 -1.70 12.38 -0.30
CA SER A 60 -2.69 12.22 -1.36
C SER A 60 -2.95 10.76 -1.64
N ILE A 61 -4.22 10.36 -1.65
CA ILE A 61 -4.66 8.99 -1.90
C ILE A 61 -5.30 8.93 -3.30
N SER A 62 -5.04 7.87 -4.05
CA SER A 62 -5.67 7.63 -5.36
C SER A 62 -7.15 7.32 -5.20
N VAL A 63 -7.99 8.34 -5.21
CA VAL A 63 -9.44 8.21 -5.08
C VAL A 63 -10.17 8.53 -6.39
N VAL A 64 -9.59 9.39 -7.23
CA VAL A 64 -10.23 9.90 -8.46
C VAL A 64 -9.21 9.96 -9.59
N PRO A 65 -9.54 9.49 -10.82
CA PRO A 65 -8.74 9.75 -12.00
C PRO A 65 -8.61 11.26 -12.21
N VAL A 66 -7.39 11.75 -12.39
CA VAL A 66 -7.13 13.14 -12.71
C VAL A 66 -6.91 13.26 -14.21
N GLU A 67 -7.51 14.29 -14.82
CA GLU A 67 -7.42 14.49 -16.26
C GLU A 67 -5.96 14.74 -16.72
N PRO A 68 -5.55 14.17 -17.87
CA PRO A 68 -4.23 14.39 -18.43
C PRO A 68 -3.95 15.88 -18.65
N GLY A 69 -2.78 16.35 -18.22
CA GLY A 69 -2.32 17.71 -18.45
C GLY A 69 -2.61 18.75 -17.35
N LEU A 70 -3.43 18.42 -16.34
CA LEU A 70 -3.68 19.29 -15.18
C LEU A 70 -2.88 18.89 -13.93
N ALA A 71 -2.05 17.93 -14.06
CA ALA A 71 -1.54 17.08 -13.01
C ALA A 71 -0.56 17.72 -12.03
N ASN A 72 0.16 18.75 -12.40
CA ASN A 72 1.37 19.13 -11.70
C ASN A 72 1.47 20.62 -11.37
N MET A 73 0.33 21.32 -11.28
CA MET A 73 0.36 22.72 -10.87
C MET A 73 0.54 22.83 -9.36
N GLU A 74 1.66 23.38 -8.99
CA GLU A 74 1.95 23.81 -7.63
C GLU A 74 1.01 24.95 -7.23
N LYS A 75 0.28 24.79 -6.13
CA LYS A 75 -0.46 25.88 -5.49
C LYS A 75 0.12 26.14 -4.12
N THR A 76 0.44 27.38 -3.84
CA THR A 76 0.82 27.84 -2.50
C THR A 76 -0.43 28.39 -1.82
N ASP A 77 -0.70 27.97 -0.59
CA ASP A 77 -1.79 28.55 0.20
C ASP A 77 -1.43 29.97 0.70
N ALA A 78 -2.40 30.63 1.34
CA ALA A 78 -2.23 31.98 1.87
C ALA A 78 -1.15 32.08 2.98
N THR A 79 -0.66 30.95 3.51
CA THR A 79 0.39 30.87 4.55
C THR A 79 1.77 30.60 3.95
N GLY A 80 1.88 30.45 2.62
CA GLY A 80 3.13 30.09 1.93
C GLY A 80 3.46 28.59 2.00
N GLN A 81 2.55 27.78 2.51
CA GLN A 81 2.70 26.33 2.52
C GLN A 81 2.32 25.76 1.16
N ARG A 82 3.15 24.91 0.64
CA ARG A 82 2.95 24.26 -0.66
C ARG A 82 1.77 23.31 -0.58
N ILE A 83 0.65 23.66 -1.20
CA ILE A 83 -0.43 22.71 -1.47
C ILE A 83 -0.07 22.03 -2.79
N VAL A 84 0.54 20.88 -2.70
CA VAL A 84 0.76 20.06 -3.88
C VAL A 84 -0.51 19.24 -4.08
N GLY A 85 -1.30 19.61 -5.06
CA GLY A 85 -2.27 18.72 -5.66
C GLY A 85 -1.46 17.63 -6.38
N LEU A 86 -0.97 16.64 -5.63
CA LEU A 86 -0.27 15.51 -6.21
C LEU A 86 -1.30 14.71 -6.97
N ASN A 87 -1.15 14.70 -8.28
CA ASN A 87 -1.84 13.75 -9.10
C ASN A 87 -1.27 12.36 -8.77
N THR A 88 -2.09 11.47 -8.25
CA THR A 88 -1.74 10.08 -8.06
C THR A 88 -1.67 9.32 -9.40
N GLU A 89 -2.09 9.97 -10.49
CA GLU A 89 -1.97 9.45 -11.85
C GLU A 89 -0.95 10.28 -12.63
N ASN A 90 0.08 9.64 -13.15
CA ASN A 90 1.07 10.26 -14.01
C ASN A 90 0.80 9.83 -15.46
N ALA A 91 0.23 10.72 -16.25
CA ALA A 91 -0.01 10.51 -17.67
C ALA A 91 0.98 11.33 -18.48
N GLU A 92 1.79 10.68 -19.29
CA GLU A 92 2.54 11.32 -20.36
C GLU A 92 1.95 10.98 -21.72
N ILE A 93 2.15 11.87 -22.67
CA ILE A 93 1.63 11.68 -24.04
C ILE A 93 2.24 10.38 -24.60
N ASN A 94 1.37 9.41 -24.93
CA ASN A 94 1.68 8.09 -25.47
C ASN A 94 2.29 7.04 -24.52
N GLU A 95 2.41 7.28 -23.20
CA GLU A 95 3.04 6.32 -22.29
C GLU A 95 2.05 5.61 -21.33
N GLY A 96 0.77 5.91 -21.41
CA GLY A 96 -0.25 5.35 -20.54
C GLY A 96 -0.32 6.00 -19.14
N LEU A 97 -1.27 5.55 -18.37
CA LEU A 97 -1.59 6.08 -17.04
C LEU A 97 -0.92 5.23 -15.97
N VAL A 98 -0.14 5.86 -15.10
CA VAL A 98 0.41 5.23 -13.89
C VAL A 98 -0.33 5.78 -12.68
N ARG A 99 -0.84 4.88 -11.84
CA ARG A 99 -1.55 5.21 -10.60
C ARG A 99 -0.67 4.91 -9.42
N PHE A 100 -0.61 5.85 -8.49
CA PHE A 100 0.07 5.70 -7.22
C PHE A 100 -0.97 5.65 -6.10
N ASP A 101 -0.76 4.77 -5.13
CA ASP A 101 -1.74 4.59 -4.06
C ASP A 101 -1.72 5.74 -3.06
N ILE A 102 -0.54 6.09 -2.56
CA ILE A 102 -0.34 7.17 -1.60
C ILE A 102 0.89 7.96 -2.02
N ILE A 103 0.76 9.28 -2.18
CA ILE A 103 1.88 10.18 -2.49
C ILE A 103 1.94 11.30 -1.46
N PHE A 104 3.14 11.61 -1.01
CA PHE A 104 3.39 12.73 -0.11
C PHE A 104 4.84 13.20 -0.21
N TYR A 105 5.10 14.39 0.32
CA TYR A 105 6.44 14.93 0.43
C TYR A 105 6.95 14.81 1.87
N VAL A 106 8.25 14.56 2.00
CA VAL A 106 8.92 14.53 3.29
C VAL A 106 10.08 15.52 3.25
N ARG A 107 10.11 16.42 4.20
CA ARG A 107 11.20 17.37 4.37
C ARG A 107 12.35 16.69 5.11
N MET A 108 13.56 16.86 4.60
CA MET A 108 14.76 16.37 5.27
C MET A 108 15.02 17.12 6.58
N LYS A 109 15.74 16.50 7.51
CA LYS A 109 16.08 17.11 8.81
C LYS A 109 16.74 18.48 8.70
N ASN A 110 17.57 18.65 7.69
CA ASN A 110 18.28 19.90 7.41
C ASN A 110 17.44 20.93 6.64
N GLY A 111 16.22 20.58 6.26
CA GLY A 111 15.31 21.45 5.52
C GLY A 111 15.69 21.74 4.08
N LEU A 112 16.77 21.15 3.56
CA LEU A 112 17.33 21.46 2.24
C LEU A 112 16.71 20.65 1.10
N SER A 113 16.12 19.50 1.39
CA SER A 113 15.60 18.57 0.38
C SER A 113 14.20 18.10 0.74
N GLN A 114 13.47 17.66 -0.27
CA GLN A 114 12.20 16.97 -0.12
C GLN A 114 12.31 15.57 -0.70
N ILE A 115 11.58 14.63 -0.13
CA ILE A 115 11.47 13.26 -0.61
C ILE A 115 10.04 13.06 -1.08
N ILE A 116 9.90 12.55 -2.30
CA ILE A 116 8.61 12.06 -2.79
C ILE A 116 8.56 10.59 -2.42
N VAL A 117 7.54 10.20 -1.67
CA VAL A 117 7.35 8.83 -1.24
C VAL A 117 6.05 8.31 -1.83
N ASN A 118 6.12 7.18 -2.50
CA ASN A 118 4.97 6.44 -2.98
C ASN A 118 4.87 5.13 -2.20
N ILE A 119 3.72 4.86 -1.62
CA ILE A 119 3.45 3.61 -0.89
C ILE A 119 2.32 2.89 -1.60
N GLU A 120 2.57 1.66 -2.04
CA GLU A 120 1.58 0.77 -2.62
C GLU A 120 1.42 -0.49 -1.78
N ALA A 121 0.18 -0.81 -1.42
CA ALA A 121 -0.16 -2.05 -0.73
C ALA A 121 -0.62 -3.10 -1.77
N GLN A 122 0.11 -4.22 -1.86
CA GLN A 122 -0.25 -5.36 -2.71
C GLN A 122 -0.68 -6.52 -1.82
N LYS A 123 -1.89 -7.04 -2.03
CA LYS A 123 -2.42 -8.15 -1.23
C LYS A 123 -1.78 -9.49 -1.62
N ASP A 124 -1.53 -9.70 -2.92
CA ASP A 124 -0.92 -10.92 -3.46
C ASP A 124 0.14 -10.55 -4.49
N GLU A 125 1.17 -11.40 -4.66
CA GLU A 125 2.14 -11.21 -5.74
C GLU A 125 1.43 -11.40 -7.10
N PRO A 126 1.48 -10.41 -8.00
CA PRO A 126 0.84 -10.53 -9.31
C PRO A 126 1.48 -11.64 -10.15
N THR A 127 0.66 -12.43 -10.82
CA THR A 127 1.14 -13.49 -11.73
C THR A 127 1.58 -12.94 -13.08
N GLU A 128 1.05 -11.79 -13.48
CA GLU A 128 1.26 -11.20 -14.82
C GLU A 128 2.57 -10.42 -14.93
N TYR A 129 3.13 -9.93 -13.82
CA TYR A 129 4.37 -9.15 -13.80
C TYR A 129 5.11 -9.32 -12.47
N LYS A 130 6.39 -8.96 -12.47
CA LYS A 130 7.21 -8.93 -11.24
C LYS A 130 7.14 -7.57 -10.57
N ILE A 131 6.85 -7.56 -9.27
CA ILE A 131 6.70 -6.32 -8.46
C ILE A 131 7.93 -5.42 -8.60
N LEU A 132 9.15 -5.97 -8.55
CA LEU A 132 10.37 -5.19 -8.70
C LEU A 132 10.43 -4.44 -10.04
N ASN A 133 10.04 -5.07 -11.15
CA ASN A 133 10.03 -4.41 -12.46
C ASN A 133 9.03 -3.25 -12.50
N ARG A 134 7.87 -3.45 -11.92
CA ARG A 134 6.85 -2.39 -11.79
C ARG A 134 7.36 -1.26 -10.89
N ALA A 135 8.00 -1.57 -9.77
CA ALA A 135 8.57 -0.57 -8.86
C ALA A 135 9.66 0.27 -9.53
N ILE A 136 10.54 -0.34 -10.34
CA ILE A 136 11.55 0.37 -11.13
C ILE A 136 10.86 1.34 -12.12
N PHE A 137 9.85 0.88 -12.83
CA PHE A 137 9.10 1.73 -13.75
C PHE A 137 8.45 2.91 -13.03
N TYR A 138 7.80 2.67 -11.89
CA TYR A 138 7.11 3.70 -11.11
C TYR A 138 8.07 4.76 -10.56
N VAL A 139 9.19 4.35 -9.96
CA VAL A 139 10.16 5.32 -9.43
C VAL A 139 10.80 6.16 -10.53
N SER A 140 11.03 5.55 -11.70
CA SER A 140 11.56 6.27 -12.88
C SER A 140 10.55 7.32 -13.39
N ARG A 141 9.26 6.99 -13.38
CA ARG A 141 8.19 7.92 -13.74
C ARG A 141 8.10 9.08 -12.74
N LEU A 142 8.21 8.80 -11.44
CA LEU A 142 8.21 9.85 -10.42
C LEU A 142 9.40 10.81 -10.57
N ILE A 143 10.59 10.31 -10.92
CA ILE A 143 11.76 11.15 -11.21
C ILE A 143 11.50 11.99 -12.46
N SER A 144 11.06 11.37 -13.55
CA SER A 144 10.77 12.06 -14.81
C SER A 144 9.71 13.15 -14.67
N SER A 145 8.67 12.88 -13.88
CA SER A 145 7.54 13.81 -13.67
C SER A 145 7.89 15.06 -12.87
N GLN A 146 9.09 15.15 -12.30
CA GLN A 146 9.55 16.35 -11.58
C GLN A 146 9.91 17.49 -12.54
N LYS A 147 10.19 17.19 -13.81
CA LYS A 147 10.47 18.23 -14.81
C LYS A 147 9.24 19.13 -14.98
N GLU A 148 9.49 20.45 -15.06
CA GLU A 148 8.48 21.53 -15.13
C GLU A 148 7.58 21.64 -13.88
N ARG A 149 7.78 20.78 -12.88
CA ARG A 149 7.10 20.86 -11.59
C ARG A 149 8.07 21.26 -10.48
N ASP A 150 9.12 20.46 -10.29
CA ASP A 150 10.10 20.63 -9.22
C ASP A 150 11.39 21.30 -9.74
N PHE A 151 11.69 21.15 -11.02
CA PHE A 151 12.78 21.87 -11.69
C PHE A 151 12.40 22.24 -13.12
N VAL A 152 13.01 23.29 -13.66
CA VAL A 152 12.77 23.80 -15.00
C VAL A 152 14.03 23.82 -15.83
N ASN A 153 13.88 23.82 -17.15
CA ASN A 153 14.99 23.86 -18.11
C ASN A 153 16.00 22.71 -17.89
N THR A 154 17.26 23.06 -17.61
CA THR A 154 18.38 22.12 -17.43
C THR A 154 18.87 22.03 -15.98
N ASN A 155 18.07 22.44 -15.02
CA ASN A 155 18.43 22.44 -13.59
C ASN A 155 18.28 21.03 -13.00
N TYR A 156 18.94 20.04 -13.58
CA TYR A 156 18.88 18.64 -13.13
C TYR A 156 19.40 18.40 -11.71
N ASP A 157 20.19 19.34 -11.17
CA ASP A 157 20.68 19.27 -9.79
C ASP A 157 19.57 19.52 -8.76
N ASP A 158 18.41 20.05 -9.19
CA ASP A 158 17.24 20.25 -8.34
C ASP A 158 16.31 19.02 -8.27
N ILE A 159 16.66 17.91 -8.94
CA ILE A 159 15.92 16.66 -8.86
C ILE A 159 15.91 16.17 -7.41
N LYS A 160 14.71 15.92 -6.89
CA LYS A 160 14.48 15.41 -5.53
C LYS A 160 14.61 13.90 -5.51
N GLN A 161 15.06 13.37 -4.38
CA GLN A 161 15.04 11.94 -4.12
C GLN A 161 13.60 11.40 -4.19
N VAL A 162 13.47 10.22 -4.75
CA VAL A 162 12.20 9.48 -4.81
C VAL A 162 12.35 8.15 -4.11
N PHE A 163 11.44 7.88 -3.19
CA PHE A 163 11.27 6.56 -2.59
C PHE A 163 9.96 5.96 -3.09
N SER A 164 10.04 4.77 -3.67
CA SER A 164 8.89 3.94 -4.03
C SER A 164 8.84 2.77 -3.04
N ILE A 165 7.92 2.84 -2.08
CA ILE A 165 7.79 1.86 -0.99
C ILE A 165 6.62 0.93 -1.32
N TRP A 166 6.86 -0.36 -1.32
CA TRP A 166 5.92 -1.40 -1.64
C TRP A 166 5.66 -2.29 -0.43
N ILE A 167 4.41 -2.41 -0.03
CA ILE A 167 3.96 -3.31 1.02
C ILE A 167 3.33 -4.52 0.33
N CYS A 168 3.99 -5.66 0.44
CA CYS A 168 3.58 -6.92 -0.17
C CYS A 168 3.06 -7.85 0.91
N MET A 169 1.76 -8.17 0.85
CA MET A 169 1.10 -9.06 1.80
C MET A 169 1.22 -10.53 1.36
N ASN A 170 0.91 -11.44 2.28
CA ASN A 170 0.91 -12.89 2.06
C ASN A 170 2.25 -13.45 1.55
N MET A 171 3.34 -12.86 2.02
CA MET A 171 4.70 -13.33 1.71
C MET A 171 5.09 -14.49 2.62
N ASP A 172 6.01 -15.34 2.17
CA ASP A 172 6.54 -16.46 2.96
C ASP A 172 7.32 -15.98 4.19
N ASP A 173 8.00 -14.81 4.06
CA ASP A 173 8.83 -14.24 5.13
C ASP A 173 8.58 -12.74 5.31
N ASN A 174 8.65 -12.28 6.58
CA ASN A 174 8.75 -10.86 6.89
C ASN A 174 10.10 -10.32 6.43
N SER A 175 10.10 -9.48 5.41
CA SER A 175 11.31 -9.01 4.74
C SER A 175 11.32 -7.49 4.53
N LEU A 176 12.53 -6.94 4.43
CA LEU A 176 12.76 -5.55 4.09
C LEU A 176 13.97 -5.45 3.17
N SER A 177 13.75 -4.98 1.95
CA SER A 177 14.81 -4.81 0.94
C SER A 177 14.85 -3.37 0.46
N HIS A 178 16.06 -2.79 0.37
CA HIS A 178 16.29 -1.49 -0.21
C HIS A 178 17.12 -1.63 -1.49
N ILE A 179 16.59 -1.15 -2.59
CA ILE A 179 17.22 -1.15 -3.92
C ILE A 179 17.51 0.30 -4.31
N HIS A 180 18.76 0.58 -4.66
CA HIS A 180 19.23 1.91 -5.02
C HIS A 180 20.35 1.84 -6.08
N LEU A 181 20.73 2.98 -6.64
CA LEU A 181 21.81 3.05 -7.61
C LEU A 181 23.18 2.96 -6.93
N THR A 182 24.08 2.22 -7.55
CA THR A 182 25.50 2.13 -7.16
C THR A 182 26.39 2.51 -8.34
N LYS A 183 27.63 2.90 -8.05
CA LYS A 183 28.63 3.21 -9.06
C LYS A 183 29.83 2.28 -8.93
N ASP A 184 30.11 1.55 -9.99
CA ASP A 184 31.32 0.73 -10.12
C ASP A 184 32.38 1.44 -10.91
N GLU A 185 33.61 1.50 -10.40
CA GLU A 185 34.76 2.07 -11.08
C GLU A 185 35.42 1.00 -11.95
N LEU A 186 35.09 0.97 -13.24
CA LEU A 186 35.60 -0.04 -14.19
C LEU A 186 37.03 0.24 -14.67
N LEU A 187 37.53 1.47 -14.49
CA LEU A 187 38.88 1.90 -14.86
C LEU A 187 39.47 2.75 -13.72
N LYS A 188 40.03 3.89 -14.03
CA LYS A 188 40.52 4.83 -13.02
C LYS A 188 39.33 5.54 -12.37
N PRO A 189 39.36 5.70 -11.04
CA PRO A 189 38.32 6.45 -10.33
C PRO A 189 38.19 7.87 -10.91
N CYS A 190 36.95 8.29 -11.14
CA CYS A 190 36.61 9.64 -11.54
C CYS A 190 35.57 10.21 -10.60
N ASN A 191 35.81 11.43 -10.11
CA ASN A 191 34.85 12.10 -9.24
C ASN A 191 33.71 12.74 -10.06
N TRP A 192 32.80 11.88 -10.56
CA TRP A 192 31.56 12.35 -11.17
C TRP A 192 30.71 13.01 -10.07
N LYS A 193 30.39 14.28 -10.27
CA LYS A 193 29.50 15.02 -9.38
C LYS A 193 28.06 14.62 -9.66
N GLY A 194 27.24 14.61 -8.64
CA GLY A 194 25.82 14.28 -8.71
C GLY A 194 25.37 13.47 -7.49
N ASN A 195 24.11 13.13 -7.45
CA ASN A 195 23.50 12.36 -6.37
C ASN A 195 23.08 10.99 -6.89
N LEU A 196 23.62 9.91 -6.33
CA LEU A 196 23.20 8.53 -6.62
C LEU A 196 21.96 8.13 -5.86
N ASP A 197 21.60 8.85 -4.78
CA ASP A 197 20.46 8.52 -3.92
C ASP A 197 19.13 9.04 -4.47
N LEU A 198 19.07 9.45 -5.75
CA LEU A 198 17.84 9.98 -6.34
C LEU A 198 16.75 8.90 -6.51
N LEU A 199 17.15 7.64 -6.74
CA LEU A 199 16.24 6.53 -6.99
C LEU A 199 16.34 5.52 -5.86
N ASN A 200 15.20 5.31 -5.15
CA ASN A 200 15.12 4.36 -4.05
C ASN A 200 13.83 3.54 -4.15
N ILE A 201 13.96 2.22 -4.07
CA ILE A 201 12.83 1.30 -3.99
C ILE A 201 12.95 0.52 -2.69
N VAL A 202 11.87 0.46 -1.93
CA VAL A 202 11.80 -0.33 -0.70
C VAL A 202 10.71 -1.37 -0.86
N LEU A 203 11.05 -2.65 -0.70
CA LEU A 203 10.10 -3.75 -0.72
C LEU A 203 9.95 -4.28 0.72
N ILE A 204 8.73 -4.27 1.22
CA ILE A 204 8.35 -4.75 2.55
C ILE A 204 7.48 -5.98 2.36
N GLY A 205 7.99 -7.17 2.72
CA GLY A 205 7.22 -8.39 2.73
C GLY A 205 6.56 -8.60 4.09
N ILE A 206 5.27 -8.87 4.11
CA ILE A 206 4.46 -9.13 5.31
C ILE A 206 3.88 -10.53 5.22
N THR A 207 4.12 -11.36 6.23
CA THR A 207 3.51 -12.69 6.36
C THR A 207 2.07 -12.58 6.87
N ASN A 208 1.29 -13.65 6.75
CA ASN A 208 -0.04 -13.72 7.35
C ASN A 208 0.02 -13.77 8.88
N GLU A 209 1.08 -14.39 9.43
CA GLU A 209 1.32 -14.42 10.86
C GLU A 209 1.93 -13.09 11.33
N ILE A 210 1.34 -12.52 12.37
CA ILE A 210 1.82 -11.28 12.97
C ILE A 210 3.05 -11.61 13.82
N PRO A 211 4.23 -11.02 13.52
CA PRO A 211 5.43 -11.32 14.29
C PRO A 211 5.29 -10.86 15.74
N GLU A 212 6.04 -11.49 16.65
CA GLU A 212 6.16 -11.06 18.04
C GLU A 212 6.69 -9.62 18.12
N HIS A 213 6.42 -8.97 19.26
CA HIS A 213 6.86 -7.60 19.53
C HIS A 213 8.37 -7.53 19.74
N ASP A 214 9.11 -7.36 18.66
CA ASP A 214 10.57 -7.20 18.61
C ASP A 214 10.94 -5.95 17.79
N LYS A 215 11.98 -5.23 18.21
CA LYS A 215 12.51 -4.05 17.49
C LYS A 215 12.82 -4.32 16.02
N LYS A 216 13.22 -5.54 15.67
CA LYS A 216 13.52 -5.96 14.30
C LYS A 216 12.27 -5.96 13.44
N TYR A 217 11.14 -6.43 13.99
CA TYR A 217 9.89 -6.63 13.28
C TYR A 217 8.81 -5.61 13.63
N GLU A 218 9.14 -4.56 14.36
CA GLU A 218 8.20 -3.55 14.85
C GLU A 218 7.31 -2.95 13.75
N MET A 219 7.90 -2.58 12.61
CA MET A 219 7.13 -2.09 11.46
C MET A 219 6.25 -3.20 10.84
N HIS A 220 6.77 -4.42 10.71
CA HIS A 220 6.01 -5.55 10.16
C HIS A 220 4.83 -5.91 11.07
N ARG A 221 5.04 -5.88 12.39
CA ARG A 221 3.98 -6.11 13.37
C ARG A 221 2.88 -5.04 13.28
N LEU A 222 3.24 -3.77 13.19
CA LEU A 222 2.27 -2.68 13.06
C LEU A 222 1.43 -2.83 11.77
N ILE A 223 2.11 -3.00 10.63
CA ILE A 223 1.43 -3.13 9.33
C ILE A 223 0.65 -4.44 9.28
N GLY A 224 1.24 -5.54 9.72
CA GLY A 224 0.60 -6.85 9.78
C GLY A 224 -0.66 -6.83 10.65
N ALA A 225 -0.61 -6.24 11.85
CA ALA A 225 -1.77 -6.11 12.72
C ALA A 225 -2.86 -5.23 12.08
N LEU A 226 -2.47 -4.09 11.49
CA LEU A 226 -3.42 -3.19 10.82
C LEU A 226 -4.15 -3.89 9.67
N LEU A 227 -3.43 -4.66 8.85
CA LEU A 227 -3.95 -5.27 7.61
C LEU A 227 -4.41 -6.72 7.77
N SER A 228 -4.21 -7.34 8.94
CA SER A 228 -4.66 -8.72 9.22
C SER A 228 -6.13 -8.91 8.93
N SER A 229 -6.51 -10.02 8.32
CA SER A 229 -7.91 -10.47 8.21
C SER A 229 -8.39 -11.24 9.45
N GLU A 230 -7.48 -11.75 10.27
CA GLU A 230 -7.79 -12.60 11.42
C GLU A 230 -8.08 -11.81 12.70
N LEU A 231 -7.38 -10.68 12.89
CA LEU A 231 -7.59 -9.85 14.07
C LEU A 231 -8.91 -9.08 14.00
N LYS A 232 -9.63 -9.10 15.12
CA LYS A 232 -10.84 -8.29 15.31
C LYS A 232 -10.49 -6.81 15.45
N GLU A 233 -11.48 -5.96 15.22
CA GLU A 233 -11.37 -4.49 15.35
C GLU A 233 -10.66 -4.07 16.65
N GLN A 234 -11.12 -4.58 17.80
CA GLN A 234 -10.57 -4.18 19.10
C GLN A 234 -9.12 -4.62 19.28
N GLU A 235 -8.75 -5.81 18.84
CA GLU A 235 -7.38 -6.33 18.92
C GLU A 235 -6.42 -5.48 18.09
N LYS A 236 -6.83 -5.05 16.89
CA LYS A 236 -6.05 -4.13 16.05
C LYS A 236 -5.87 -2.78 16.73
N LEU A 237 -6.94 -2.22 17.26
CA LEU A 237 -6.90 -0.92 17.96
C LEU A 237 -6.03 -0.99 19.20
N ASP A 238 -6.11 -2.08 19.99
CA ASP A 238 -5.29 -2.28 21.18
C ASP A 238 -3.79 -2.31 20.83
N ILE A 239 -3.40 -3.01 19.77
CA ILE A 239 -2.02 -3.02 19.29
C ILE A 239 -1.58 -1.60 18.87
N ILE A 240 -2.37 -0.93 18.04
CA ILE A 240 -2.04 0.39 17.49
C ILE A 240 -1.93 1.44 18.60
N GLU A 241 -2.85 1.45 19.55
CA GLU A 241 -2.90 2.46 20.61
C GLU A 241 -1.92 2.19 21.75
N HIS A 242 -1.81 0.94 22.18
CA HIS A 242 -1.04 0.62 23.39
C HIS A 242 0.40 0.18 23.12
N GLU A 243 0.67 -0.51 21.99
CA GLU A 243 2.05 -0.88 21.67
C GLU A 243 2.79 0.23 20.91
N TYR A 244 2.07 0.96 20.03
CA TYR A 244 2.68 1.99 19.17
C TYR A 244 2.36 3.42 19.61
N ASN A 245 1.53 3.62 20.63
CA ASN A 245 1.10 4.94 21.11
C ASN A 245 0.53 5.83 20.00
N ILE A 246 -0.14 5.23 18.99
CA ILE A 246 -0.77 5.96 17.90
C ILE A 246 -2.18 6.33 18.33
N PRO A 247 -2.50 7.64 18.47
CA PRO A 247 -3.85 8.06 18.81
C PRO A 247 -4.78 7.79 17.63
N THR A 248 -5.89 7.07 17.88
CA THR A 248 -6.87 6.77 16.85
C THR A 248 -8.07 7.72 16.94
N SER A 249 -8.31 8.47 15.85
CA SER A 249 -9.50 9.30 15.72
C SER A 249 -10.77 8.42 15.51
N GLN A 250 -11.94 9.04 15.65
CA GLN A 250 -13.19 8.33 15.36
C GLN A 250 -13.23 7.84 13.90
N GLU A 251 -12.71 8.63 12.95
CA GLU A 251 -12.63 8.25 11.53
C GLU A 251 -11.68 7.06 11.32
N PHE A 252 -10.54 7.04 12.01
CA PHE A 252 -9.59 5.92 11.96
C PHE A 252 -10.27 4.63 12.45
N ARG A 253 -10.95 4.68 13.60
CA ARG A 253 -11.67 3.52 14.17
C ARG A 253 -12.77 3.03 13.22
N GLU A 254 -13.50 3.96 12.58
CA GLU A 254 -14.51 3.64 11.58
C GLU A 254 -13.90 2.95 10.36
N ASP A 255 -12.77 3.42 9.85
CA ASP A 255 -12.07 2.80 8.73
C ASP A 255 -11.58 1.38 9.08
N VAL A 256 -11.04 1.16 10.29
CA VAL A 256 -10.66 -0.17 10.79
C VAL A 256 -11.89 -1.08 10.87
N ARG A 257 -13.00 -0.61 11.43
CA ARG A 257 -14.25 -1.37 11.56
C ARG A 257 -14.79 -1.81 10.19
N ILE A 258 -14.88 -0.86 9.24
CA ILE A 258 -15.37 -1.16 7.89
C ILE A 258 -14.43 -2.14 7.19
N MET A 259 -13.13 -1.97 7.32
CA MET A 259 -12.14 -2.87 6.74
C MET A 259 -12.28 -4.30 7.29
N CYS A 260 -12.44 -4.48 8.60
CA CYS A 260 -12.68 -5.80 9.22
C CYS A 260 -13.96 -6.45 8.67
N ASN A 261 -15.06 -5.70 8.59
CA ASN A 261 -16.33 -6.22 8.07
C ASN A 261 -16.23 -6.61 6.58
N LEU A 262 -15.53 -5.82 5.77
CA LEU A 262 -15.30 -6.11 4.36
C LEU A 262 -14.39 -7.32 4.15
N SER A 263 -13.35 -7.47 4.96
CA SER A 263 -12.45 -8.64 4.92
C SER A 263 -13.23 -9.92 5.18
N THR A 264 -13.97 -10.00 6.27
CA THR A 264 -14.84 -11.14 6.60
C THR A 264 -15.81 -11.45 5.46
N GLY A 265 -16.50 -10.43 4.94
CA GLY A 265 -17.45 -10.63 3.86
C GLY A 265 -16.84 -11.08 2.53
N ILE A 266 -15.60 -10.67 2.24
CA ILE A 266 -14.84 -11.11 1.05
C ILE A 266 -14.42 -12.57 1.23
N GLU A 267 -13.94 -12.96 2.40
CA GLU A 267 -13.51 -14.32 2.72
C GLU A 267 -14.69 -15.30 2.69
N GLU A 268 -15.80 -14.96 3.34
CA GLU A 268 -17.04 -15.75 3.29
C GLU A 268 -17.50 -16.02 1.86
N LYS A 269 -17.51 -14.97 1.00
CA LYS A 269 -17.89 -15.11 -0.41
C LYS A 269 -16.91 -15.95 -1.21
N ALA A 270 -15.62 -15.87 -0.91
CA ALA A 270 -14.58 -16.67 -1.57
C ALA A 270 -14.76 -18.15 -1.19
N THR A 271 -14.97 -18.44 0.09
CA THR A 271 -15.24 -19.79 0.62
C THR A 271 -16.53 -20.36 0.05
N GLU A 272 -17.63 -19.60 0.02
CA GLU A 272 -18.89 -20.02 -0.63
C GLU A 272 -18.65 -20.41 -2.09
N LYS A 273 -17.93 -19.57 -2.85
CA LYS A 273 -17.63 -19.84 -4.27
C LYS A 273 -16.76 -21.08 -4.44
N PHE A 274 -15.79 -21.27 -3.57
CA PHE A 274 -14.93 -22.45 -3.58
C PHE A 274 -15.72 -23.73 -3.35
N ILE A 275 -16.53 -23.77 -2.28
CA ILE A 275 -17.41 -24.90 -1.92
C ILE A 275 -18.33 -25.26 -3.08
N LEU A 276 -19.00 -24.27 -3.68
CA LEU A 276 -19.90 -24.50 -4.80
C LEU A 276 -19.17 -25.02 -6.06
N ASN A 277 -17.95 -24.57 -6.32
CA ASN A 277 -17.15 -25.07 -7.44
C ASN A 277 -16.70 -26.51 -7.23
N MET A 278 -16.29 -26.88 -6.02
CA MET A 278 -15.93 -28.26 -5.68
C MET A 278 -17.14 -29.19 -5.81
N TYR A 279 -18.30 -28.76 -5.28
CA TYR A 279 -19.56 -29.50 -5.38
C TYR A 279 -19.97 -29.73 -6.85
N LYS A 280 -19.93 -28.70 -7.70
CA LYS A 280 -20.19 -28.79 -9.14
C LYS A 280 -19.26 -29.76 -9.89
N LYS A 281 -18.03 -29.91 -9.39
CA LYS A 281 -17.04 -30.87 -9.94
C LYS A 281 -17.23 -32.29 -9.43
N GLY A 282 -18.21 -32.55 -8.53
CA GLY A 282 -18.57 -33.86 -8.05
C GLY A 282 -17.80 -34.37 -6.83
N TYR A 283 -17.11 -33.48 -6.10
CA TYR A 283 -16.48 -33.83 -4.81
C TYR A 283 -17.56 -34.10 -3.74
N THR A 284 -17.27 -35.01 -2.81
CA THR A 284 -18.16 -35.30 -1.68
C THR A 284 -18.15 -34.16 -0.66
N LEU A 285 -19.20 -34.08 0.17
CA LEU A 285 -19.28 -33.06 1.23
C LEU A 285 -18.10 -33.15 2.19
N ASP A 286 -17.68 -34.35 2.55
CA ASP A 286 -16.51 -34.60 3.41
C ASP A 286 -15.21 -34.10 2.77
N GLN A 287 -15.00 -34.35 1.49
CA GLN A 287 -13.82 -33.86 0.77
C GLN A 287 -13.80 -32.33 0.65
N ILE A 288 -14.97 -31.73 0.44
CA ILE A 288 -15.10 -30.27 0.38
C ILE A 288 -14.84 -29.65 1.75
N ALA A 289 -15.38 -30.23 2.80
CA ALA A 289 -15.19 -29.80 4.18
C ALA A 289 -13.73 -29.87 4.61
N ASP A 290 -13.03 -30.95 4.28
CA ASP A 290 -11.62 -31.15 4.58
C ASP A 290 -10.73 -30.08 3.88
N VAL A 291 -10.94 -29.85 2.57
CA VAL A 291 -10.16 -28.87 1.80
C VAL A 291 -10.52 -27.41 2.13
N ALA A 292 -11.77 -27.16 2.50
CA ALA A 292 -12.24 -25.83 2.90
C ALA A 292 -11.97 -25.53 4.39
N GLU A 293 -11.37 -26.47 5.12
CA GLU A 293 -11.11 -26.36 6.56
C GLU A 293 -12.36 -25.94 7.39
N THR A 294 -13.55 -26.47 7.01
CA THR A 294 -14.82 -26.13 7.60
C THR A 294 -15.63 -27.39 7.96
N GLY A 295 -16.77 -27.20 8.64
CA GLY A 295 -17.65 -28.33 9.00
C GLY A 295 -18.50 -28.82 7.82
N VAL A 296 -18.79 -30.12 7.77
CA VAL A 296 -19.68 -30.72 6.74
C VAL A 296 -21.04 -30.07 6.78
N ASP A 297 -21.58 -29.78 7.96
CA ASP A 297 -22.87 -29.11 8.14
C ASP A 297 -22.91 -27.72 7.49
N GLU A 298 -21.80 -26.98 7.58
CA GLU A 298 -21.65 -25.66 6.98
C GLU A 298 -21.57 -25.74 5.45
N VAL A 299 -20.81 -26.71 4.92
CA VAL A 299 -20.75 -27.02 3.48
C VAL A 299 -22.16 -27.32 2.96
N GLU A 300 -22.92 -28.19 3.66
CA GLU A 300 -24.27 -28.54 3.29
C GLU A 300 -25.23 -27.34 3.33
N ALA A 301 -25.10 -26.47 4.34
CA ALA A 301 -25.93 -25.27 4.46
C ALA A 301 -25.68 -24.28 3.31
N ILE A 302 -24.39 -24.08 2.91
CA ILE A 302 -24.01 -23.22 1.79
C ILE A 302 -24.60 -23.75 0.47
N ILE A 303 -24.48 -25.05 0.23
CA ILE A 303 -25.01 -25.70 -0.98
C ILE A 303 -26.53 -25.57 -1.04
N LYS A 304 -27.23 -25.91 0.06
CA LYS A 304 -28.69 -25.82 0.13
C LYS A 304 -29.22 -24.39 -0.07
N LYS A 305 -28.51 -23.39 0.44
CA LYS A 305 -28.88 -21.96 0.29
C LYS A 305 -28.89 -21.54 -1.18
N LYS A 306 -28.07 -22.15 -2.02
CA LYS A 306 -27.89 -21.78 -3.44
C LYS A 306 -28.59 -22.73 -4.44
N GLU A 307 -28.95 -23.96 -4.04
CA GLU A 307 -29.71 -24.90 -4.88
C GLU A 307 -31.13 -24.45 -5.28
N PRO A 308 -31.91 -23.72 -4.44
CA PRO A 308 -33.21 -23.22 -4.86
C PRO A 308 -33.16 -22.23 -6.05
N ALA A 309 -31.98 -21.73 -6.40
CA ALA A 309 -31.77 -20.81 -7.52
C ALA A 309 -31.41 -21.54 -8.84
N MET A 310 -31.33 -22.89 -8.84
CA MET A 310 -30.98 -23.74 -9.99
C MET A 310 -32.09 -24.68 -10.42
N ALA A 311 -33.29 -24.66 -9.81
CA ALA A 311 -34.47 -25.41 -10.19
C ALA A 311 -35.41 -24.61 -11.10
#